data_09d03105a3513e587707821109cc3489
#
_entry.id   09d03105a3513e587707821109cc3489
#
_cell.length_a   1.000
_cell.length_b   1.000
_cell.length_c   1.000
_cell.angle_alpha   90.00
_cell.angle_beta   90.00
_cell.angle_gamma   90.00
#
_symmetry.space_group_name_H-M   'P 1'
#
loop_
_entity.id
_entity.type
_entity.pdbx_description
1 polymer ?
#
loop_
_entity_poly.entity_id
_entity_poly.type
_entity_poly.pdbx_seq_one_letter_code
_entity_poly.pdbx_strand_id
1 'polypeptide(L)'
;MGKFLVGPLEFKGPCKGKKVEVKVRGDVLAQTDLNLYTARDWISFKYLNGLVLYGKGKFDGRGASAWAQNDCDRNKNCKHLPWSLGFSFVTNSTIRGITSVDSKSVHMQIFACNNLHLHSLKLIAPADSPNTDGIHVGVSRNIHIARSFIGTGDDCISIGPDTANLSVSKVFCGPGHGISIGSLGRDREEGDVTGISVKNCTFADTTNGVRIKTWEASPTPSSAYNLKFEDLVMRNVDNPIVIDQKYCPHNHCNTKGPSLVKISDVKFRNIRGETRTKTAINLVCSDSAPCEDIELSDIKLKYNVPGDYSVASCTNVRGRSKGTVIPPSCV
;
A
#
# COMPACT_ATOMS: atom_id res chain seq x y z
N MET A 1 1.37 -25.85 -19.27
CA MET A 1 0.46 -24.70 -19.34
C MET A 1 0.96 -23.77 -20.43
N GLY A 2 0.05 -23.16 -21.23
CA GLY A 2 0.44 -22.28 -22.34
C GLY A 2 0.85 -20.88 -21.87
N LYS A 3 1.64 -20.19 -22.70
CA LYS A 3 1.95 -18.76 -22.57
C LYS A 3 1.17 -18.00 -23.64
N PHE A 4 0.49 -16.93 -23.25
CA PHE A 4 -0.40 -16.16 -24.13
C PHE A 4 -0.02 -14.68 -24.05
N LEU A 5 0.35 -14.10 -25.17
CA LEU A 5 0.59 -12.67 -25.29
C LEU A 5 -0.75 -11.96 -25.50
N VAL A 6 -1.10 -11.08 -24.57
CA VAL A 6 -2.42 -10.43 -24.53
C VAL A 6 -2.24 -8.90 -24.43
N GLY A 7 -2.94 -8.19 -25.30
CA GLY A 7 -3.04 -6.74 -25.25
C GLY A 7 -3.94 -6.24 -24.10
N PRO A 8 -4.20 -4.94 -24.04
CA PRO A 8 -5.16 -4.37 -23.10
C PRO A 8 -6.55 -5.02 -23.23
N LEU A 9 -7.16 -5.38 -22.10
CA LEU A 9 -8.44 -6.09 -22.08
C LEU A 9 -9.34 -5.51 -20.99
N GLU A 10 -10.61 -5.31 -21.32
CA GLU A 10 -11.62 -4.84 -20.38
C GLU A 10 -12.77 -5.84 -20.23
N PHE A 11 -13.07 -6.20 -18.99
CA PHE A 11 -14.28 -6.91 -18.58
C PHE A 11 -15.23 -5.91 -17.94
N LYS A 12 -16.27 -5.52 -18.66
CA LYS A 12 -17.20 -4.46 -18.23
C LYS A 12 -18.60 -5.00 -18.00
N GLY A 13 -19.15 -4.70 -16.85
CA GLY A 13 -20.55 -4.94 -16.51
C GLY A 13 -21.47 -3.75 -16.85
N PRO A 14 -22.77 -3.82 -16.48
CA PRO A 14 -23.34 -4.91 -15.73
C PRO A 14 -23.56 -6.19 -16.59
N CYS A 15 -23.38 -7.34 -15.95
CA CYS A 15 -23.60 -8.63 -16.59
C CYS A 15 -25.00 -9.20 -16.26
N LYS A 16 -25.59 -9.94 -17.18
CA LYS A 16 -26.91 -10.59 -16.96
C LYS A 16 -26.87 -11.66 -15.87
N GLY A 17 -25.73 -12.34 -15.72
CA GLY A 17 -25.55 -13.38 -14.70
C GLY A 17 -25.25 -12.80 -13.32
N LYS A 18 -25.70 -13.47 -12.27
CA LYS A 18 -25.43 -13.08 -10.87
C LYS A 18 -23.96 -13.25 -10.47
N LYS A 19 -23.17 -14.00 -11.23
CA LYS A 19 -21.76 -14.30 -10.95
C LYS A 19 -20.97 -14.29 -12.25
N VAL A 20 -19.80 -13.68 -12.22
CA VAL A 20 -18.84 -13.66 -13.32
C VAL A 20 -17.59 -14.40 -12.86
N GLU A 21 -17.25 -15.50 -13.51
CA GLU A 21 -16.07 -16.28 -13.17
C GLU A 21 -14.99 -16.13 -14.24
N VAL A 22 -13.79 -15.73 -13.78
CA VAL A 22 -12.59 -15.68 -14.63
C VAL A 22 -11.54 -16.62 -14.04
N LYS A 23 -11.26 -17.71 -14.73
CA LYS A 23 -10.29 -18.72 -14.30
C LYS A 23 -9.01 -18.65 -15.12
N VAL A 24 -7.91 -18.28 -14.48
CA VAL A 24 -6.59 -18.17 -15.11
C VAL A 24 -5.78 -19.45 -14.85
N ARG A 25 -5.37 -20.15 -15.90
CA ARG A 25 -4.62 -21.42 -15.80
C ARG A 25 -3.22 -21.36 -16.40
N GLY A 26 -2.99 -20.49 -17.36
CA GLY A 26 -1.70 -20.33 -18.04
C GLY A 26 -0.99 -19.03 -17.66
N ASP A 27 0.10 -18.77 -18.32
CA ASP A 27 0.83 -17.50 -18.21
C ASP A 27 0.27 -16.50 -19.23
N VAL A 28 -0.25 -15.39 -18.74
CA VAL A 28 -0.74 -14.27 -19.53
C VAL A 28 0.36 -13.20 -19.52
N LEU A 29 0.89 -12.86 -20.70
CA LEU A 29 2.00 -11.93 -20.85
C LEU A 29 1.51 -10.62 -21.45
N ALA A 30 1.91 -9.50 -20.86
CA ALA A 30 1.59 -8.17 -21.38
C ALA A 30 2.41 -7.84 -22.63
N GLN A 31 1.84 -7.04 -23.52
CA GLN A 31 2.58 -6.43 -24.62
C GLN A 31 3.64 -5.45 -24.11
N THR A 32 4.76 -5.36 -24.80
CA THR A 32 5.85 -4.44 -24.45
C THR A 32 5.72 -3.07 -25.11
N ASP A 33 4.99 -2.98 -26.21
CA ASP A 33 4.70 -1.71 -26.86
C ASP A 33 3.72 -0.88 -26.01
N LEU A 34 4.20 0.21 -25.43
CA LEU A 34 3.41 1.09 -24.57
C LEU A 34 2.35 1.90 -25.34
N ASN A 35 2.44 2.00 -26.65
CA ASN A 35 1.44 2.71 -27.46
C ASN A 35 0.11 1.96 -27.55
N LEU A 36 0.12 0.68 -27.28
CA LEU A 36 -1.10 -0.14 -27.23
C LEU A 36 -1.98 0.17 -25.99
N TYR A 37 -1.40 0.81 -24.96
CA TYR A 37 -2.10 1.08 -23.70
C TYR A 37 -2.73 2.47 -23.75
N THR A 38 -3.97 2.55 -24.22
CA THR A 38 -4.77 3.78 -24.24
C THR A 38 -5.46 4.07 -22.91
N ALA A 39 -5.66 3.03 -22.09
CA ALA A 39 -6.14 3.11 -20.72
C ALA A 39 -4.99 2.85 -19.73
N ARG A 40 -5.22 3.21 -18.47
CA ARG A 40 -4.21 3.03 -17.42
C ARG A 40 -4.01 1.56 -17.00
N ASP A 41 -4.99 0.70 -17.23
CA ASP A 41 -4.93 -0.72 -16.88
C ASP A 41 -4.56 -1.58 -18.09
N TRP A 42 -3.74 -2.62 -17.86
CA TRP A 42 -3.56 -3.69 -18.84
C TRP A 42 -4.79 -4.57 -18.90
N ILE A 43 -5.25 -5.11 -17.76
CA ILE A 43 -6.49 -5.86 -17.68
C ILE A 43 -7.39 -5.18 -16.66
N SER A 44 -8.57 -4.75 -17.08
CA SER A 44 -9.51 -4.04 -16.24
C SER A 44 -10.81 -4.81 -16.03
N PHE A 45 -11.33 -4.73 -14.82
CA PHE A 45 -12.64 -5.23 -14.40
C PHE A 45 -13.45 -4.05 -13.90
N LYS A 46 -14.54 -3.71 -14.59
CA LYS A 46 -15.33 -2.52 -14.29
C LYS A 46 -16.81 -2.80 -14.14
N TYR A 47 -17.45 -2.19 -13.14
CA TYR A 47 -18.91 -2.29 -12.91
C TYR A 47 -19.41 -3.73 -12.79
N LEU A 48 -18.62 -4.62 -12.18
CA LEU A 48 -18.98 -6.01 -11.97
C LEU A 48 -19.48 -6.24 -10.55
N ASN A 49 -20.55 -7.01 -10.42
CA ASN A 49 -21.04 -7.52 -9.15
C ASN A 49 -20.90 -9.03 -9.12
N GLY A 50 -20.25 -9.58 -8.09
CA GLY A 50 -20.07 -11.03 -7.96
C GLY A 50 -18.97 -11.60 -8.85
N LEU A 51 -17.90 -10.85 -9.13
CA LEU A 51 -16.71 -11.35 -9.82
C LEU A 51 -15.96 -12.36 -8.95
N VAL A 52 -15.59 -13.49 -9.54
CA VAL A 52 -14.63 -14.44 -8.98
C VAL A 52 -13.46 -14.61 -9.95
N LEU A 53 -12.36 -13.93 -9.66
CA LEU A 53 -11.10 -14.11 -10.39
C LEU A 53 -10.22 -15.09 -9.63
N TYR A 54 -9.87 -16.22 -10.26
CA TYR A 54 -9.14 -17.27 -9.57
C TYR A 54 -8.33 -18.15 -10.51
N GLY A 55 -7.50 -18.99 -9.93
CA GLY A 55 -6.73 -20.00 -10.68
C GLY A 55 -5.32 -20.13 -10.12
N LYS A 56 -4.47 -20.83 -10.87
CA LYS A 56 -3.04 -20.96 -10.58
C LYS A 56 -2.19 -20.34 -11.68
N GLY A 57 -2.80 -19.52 -12.53
CA GLY A 57 -2.13 -18.84 -13.62
C GLY A 57 -1.39 -17.59 -13.17
N LYS A 58 -0.60 -17.05 -14.06
CA LYS A 58 0.27 -15.90 -13.84
C LYS A 58 -0.06 -14.78 -14.81
N PHE A 59 -0.12 -13.57 -14.32
CA PHE A 59 -0.08 -12.35 -15.10
C PHE A 59 1.34 -11.80 -15.05
N ASP A 60 2.01 -11.73 -16.18
CA ASP A 60 3.36 -11.22 -16.33
C ASP A 60 3.31 -9.88 -17.05
N GLY A 61 3.51 -8.80 -16.31
CA GLY A 61 3.44 -7.44 -16.82
C GLY A 61 4.61 -7.07 -17.73
N ARG A 62 5.70 -7.87 -17.73
CA ARG A 62 6.93 -7.62 -18.49
C ARG A 62 7.50 -6.22 -18.24
N GLY A 63 7.45 -5.78 -16.98
CA GLY A 63 7.74 -4.42 -16.53
C GLY A 63 9.14 -3.95 -16.87
N ALA A 64 10.13 -4.83 -16.87
CA ALA A 64 11.51 -4.50 -17.23
C ALA A 64 11.65 -3.81 -18.60
N SER A 65 10.71 -4.07 -19.52
CA SER A 65 10.68 -3.39 -20.82
C SER A 65 10.24 -1.91 -20.76
N ALA A 66 9.70 -1.47 -19.63
CA ALA A 66 9.08 -0.17 -19.47
C ALA A 66 9.69 0.69 -18.35
N TRP A 67 10.29 0.10 -17.33
CA TRP A 67 10.73 0.84 -16.13
C TRP A 67 11.72 1.96 -16.43
N ALA A 68 12.61 1.80 -17.41
CA ALA A 68 13.53 2.86 -17.83
C ALA A 68 12.81 4.10 -18.42
N GLN A 69 11.53 3.97 -18.80
CA GLN A 69 10.70 5.06 -19.35
C GLN A 69 9.85 5.73 -18.25
N ASN A 70 9.94 5.29 -17.00
CA ASN A 70 9.27 5.92 -15.87
C ASN A 70 10.07 7.16 -15.43
N ASP A 71 9.69 8.32 -15.95
CA ASP A 71 10.33 9.60 -15.66
C ASP A 71 9.43 10.59 -14.90
N CYS A 72 8.31 10.11 -14.34
CA CYS A 72 7.30 10.93 -13.68
C CYS A 72 7.80 11.66 -12.41
N ASP A 73 8.92 11.24 -11.87
CA ASP A 73 9.64 11.94 -10.81
C ASP A 73 10.27 13.26 -11.26
N ARG A 74 10.60 13.39 -12.55
CA ARG A 74 11.29 14.52 -13.16
C ARG A 74 10.48 15.25 -14.22
N ASN A 75 9.53 14.57 -14.84
CA ASN A 75 8.75 15.05 -15.99
C ASN A 75 7.27 15.18 -15.60
N LYS A 76 6.79 16.40 -15.44
CA LYS A 76 5.37 16.68 -15.11
C LYS A 76 4.39 16.22 -16.21
N ASN A 77 4.87 16.03 -17.43
CA ASN A 77 4.08 15.57 -18.57
C ASN A 77 4.35 14.09 -18.90
N CYS A 78 4.88 13.33 -17.95
CA CYS A 78 5.19 11.93 -18.15
C CYS A 78 3.97 11.11 -18.53
N LYS A 79 4.18 10.07 -19.31
CA LYS A 79 3.17 9.05 -19.57
C LYS A 79 3.26 7.98 -18.48
N HIS A 80 2.26 7.93 -17.61
CA HIS A 80 2.21 6.91 -16.57
C HIS A 80 2.23 5.50 -17.16
N LEU A 81 3.05 4.64 -16.61
CA LEU A 81 3.10 3.24 -16.99
C LEU A 81 1.80 2.51 -16.58
N PRO A 82 1.33 1.53 -17.39
CA PRO A 82 0.08 0.84 -17.12
C PRO A 82 0.18 -0.07 -15.89
N TRP A 83 -0.91 -0.13 -15.15
CA TRP A 83 -1.13 -1.09 -14.07
C TRP A 83 -1.45 -2.46 -14.62
N SER A 84 -1.10 -3.54 -13.91
CA SER A 84 -1.39 -4.87 -14.42
C SER A 84 -2.87 -5.23 -14.34
N LEU A 85 -3.50 -5.08 -13.17
CA LEU A 85 -4.90 -5.45 -12.95
C LEU A 85 -5.64 -4.28 -12.30
N GLY A 86 -6.65 -3.74 -12.97
CA GLY A 86 -7.51 -2.67 -12.45
C GLY A 86 -8.90 -3.19 -12.10
N PHE A 87 -9.39 -2.85 -10.91
CA PHE A 87 -10.73 -3.13 -10.46
C PHE A 87 -11.41 -1.80 -10.10
N SER A 88 -12.45 -1.43 -10.87
CA SER A 88 -13.16 -0.15 -10.66
C SER A 88 -14.66 -0.39 -10.57
N PHE A 89 -15.28 0.14 -9.50
CA PHE A 89 -16.71 -0.03 -9.26
C PHE A 89 -17.13 -1.51 -9.19
N VAL A 90 -16.26 -2.36 -8.64
CA VAL A 90 -16.50 -3.80 -8.47
C VAL A 90 -17.07 -4.04 -7.07
N THR A 91 -18.09 -4.89 -6.97
CA THR A 91 -18.75 -5.17 -5.69
C THR A 91 -18.92 -6.67 -5.44
N ASN A 92 -18.99 -7.07 -4.16
CA ASN A 92 -19.30 -8.44 -3.73
C ASN A 92 -18.46 -9.50 -4.44
N SER A 93 -17.13 -9.30 -4.48
CA SER A 93 -16.26 -10.04 -5.38
C SER A 93 -15.07 -10.67 -4.66
N THR A 94 -14.50 -11.71 -5.27
CA THR A 94 -13.37 -12.42 -4.71
C THR A 94 -12.26 -12.60 -5.75
N ILE A 95 -11.05 -12.24 -5.37
CA ILE A 95 -9.83 -12.40 -6.16
C ILE A 95 -8.89 -13.34 -5.38
N ARG A 96 -8.54 -14.49 -5.93
CA ARG A 96 -7.77 -15.47 -5.17
C ARG A 96 -6.86 -16.37 -5.99
N GLY A 97 -5.75 -16.77 -5.39
CA GLY A 97 -4.87 -17.83 -5.90
C GLY A 97 -4.17 -17.49 -7.22
N ILE A 98 -4.07 -16.22 -7.58
CA ILE A 98 -3.38 -15.76 -8.78
C ILE A 98 -2.00 -15.20 -8.44
N THR A 99 -1.11 -15.20 -9.43
CA THR A 99 0.21 -14.59 -9.36
C THR A 99 0.28 -13.41 -10.32
N SER A 100 0.83 -12.27 -9.88
CA SER A 100 1.20 -11.15 -10.73
C SER A 100 2.70 -10.91 -10.61
N VAL A 101 3.39 -10.82 -11.75
CA VAL A 101 4.84 -10.70 -11.82
C VAL A 101 5.20 -9.51 -12.68
N ASP A 102 6.25 -8.79 -12.28
CA ASP A 102 6.88 -7.73 -13.06
C ASP A 102 5.86 -6.77 -13.70
N SER A 103 4.98 -6.23 -12.88
CA SER A 103 4.07 -5.17 -13.34
C SER A 103 4.86 -3.99 -13.87
N LYS A 104 4.37 -3.31 -14.90
CA LYS A 104 5.01 -2.09 -15.40
C LYS A 104 4.93 -0.93 -14.39
N SER A 105 3.89 -0.95 -13.56
CA SER A 105 3.66 -0.05 -12.42
C SER A 105 2.88 -0.85 -11.35
N VAL A 106 1.84 -0.33 -10.74
CA VAL A 106 1.03 -1.03 -9.72
C VAL A 106 0.53 -2.40 -10.21
N HIS A 107 0.67 -3.43 -9.39
CA HIS A 107 0.18 -4.78 -9.70
C HIS A 107 -1.35 -4.88 -9.68
N MET A 108 -1.98 -4.34 -8.64
CA MET A 108 -3.43 -4.37 -8.47
C MET A 108 -3.95 -3.02 -8.00
N GLN A 109 -4.82 -2.39 -8.78
CA GLN A 109 -5.53 -1.17 -8.43
C GLN A 109 -6.97 -1.50 -8.04
N ILE A 110 -7.39 -1.06 -6.86
CA ILE A 110 -8.75 -1.19 -6.34
C ILE A 110 -9.31 0.22 -6.18
N PHE A 111 -10.29 0.59 -7.00
CA PHE A 111 -10.86 1.94 -7.01
C PHE A 111 -12.38 1.91 -6.98
N ALA A 112 -12.99 2.67 -6.08
CA ALA A 112 -14.44 2.77 -5.91
C ALA A 112 -15.13 1.40 -5.77
N CYS A 113 -14.48 0.46 -5.07
CA CYS A 113 -14.96 -0.89 -4.86
C CYS A 113 -15.60 -1.06 -3.49
N ASN A 114 -16.49 -2.06 -3.37
CA ASN A 114 -17.12 -2.37 -2.11
C ASN A 114 -17.29 -3.88 -1.91
N ASN A 115 -16.95 -4.38 -0.72
CA ASN A 115 -17.04 -5.79 -0.35
C ASN A 115 -16.22 -6.69 -1.27
N LEU A 116 -14.88 -6.48 -1.26
CA LEU A 116 -13.93 -7.30 -1.98
C LEU A 116 -13.07 -8.14 -1.04
N HIS A 117 -12.90 -9.41 -1.41
CA HIS A 117 -12.03 -10.35 -0.73
C HIS A 117 -10.84 -10.73 -1.62
N LEU A 118 -9.64 -10.31 -1.25
CA LEU A 118 -8.39 -10.62 -1.93
C LEU A 118 -7.58 -11.58 -1.06
N HIS A 119 -7.29 -12.77 -1.53
CA HIS A 119 -6.50 -13.68 -0.69
C HIS A 119 -5.67 -14.70 -1.49
N SER A 120 -4.62 -15.20 -0.84
CA SER A 120 -3.73 -16.20 -1.43
C SER A 120 -3.12 -15.71 -2.75
N LEU A 121 -2.76 -14.43 -2.78
CA LEU A 121 -2.12 -13.78 -3.92
C LEU A 121 -0.61 -13.88 -3.79
N LYS A 122 0.06 -13.85 -4.95
CA LYS A 122 1.52 -13.74 -5.03
C LYS A 122 1.87 -12.61 -5.99
N LEU A 123 2.35 -11.48 -5.46
CA LEU A 123 2.71 -10.29 -6.22
C LEU A 123 4.22 -10.09 -6.12
N ILE A 124 4.91 -10.06 -7.25
CA ILE A 124 6.38 -10.09 -7.27
C ILE A 124 6.91 -9.14 -8.34
N ALA A 125 7.88 -8.32 -7.95
CA ALA A 125 8.75 -7.56 -8.83
C ALA A 125 10.13 -7.40 -8.16
N PRO A 126 11.20 -7.03 -8.90
CA PRO A 126 12.47 -6.66 -8.30
C PRO A 126 12.36 -5.55 -7.27
N ALA A 127 13.22 -5.57 -6.26
CA ALA A 127 13.20 -4.59 -5.17
C ALA A 127 13.48 -3.15 -5.62
N ASP A 128 14.10 -2.96 -6.76
CA ASP A 128 14.43 -1.68 -7.39
C ASP A 128 13.47 -1.27 -8.52
N SER A 129 12.42 -2.04 -8.76
CA SER A 129 11.44 -1.71 -9.80
C SER A 129 10.57 -0.52 -9.39
N PRO A 130 10.44 0.53 -10.23
CA PRO A 130 9.80 1.76 -9.83
C PRO A 130 8.27 1.64 -9.80
N ASN A 131 7.64 2.17 -8.75
CA ASN A 131 6.19 2.27 -8.56
C ASN A 131 5.42 0.95 -8.74
N THR A 132 6.05 -0.16 -8.41
CA THR A 132 5.44 -1.49 -8.50
C THR A 132 4.70 -1.86 -7.21
N ASP A 133 3.85 -0.94 -6.71
CA ASP A 133 3.00 -1.25 -5.56
C ASP A 133 2.28 -2.59 -5.76
N GLY A 134 2.22 -3.40 -4.72
CA GLY A 134 1.50 -4.67 -4.80
C GLY A 134 0.00 -4.46 -4.96
N ILE A 135 -0.65 -3.80 -4.01
CA ILE A 135 -2.08 -3.48 -4.05
C ILE A 135 -2.27 -2.01 -3.65
N HIS A 136 -2.81 -1.21 -4.56
CA HIS A 136 -3.25 0.14 -4.25
C HIS A 136 -4.77 0.19 -4.09
N VAL A 137 -5.26 0.77 -2.98
CA VAL A 137 -6.69 0.89 -2.69
C VAL A 137 -7.05 2.35 -2.49
N GLY A 138 -8.05 2.85 -3.20
CA GLY A 138 -8.59 4.19 -3.00
C GLY A 138 -10.10 4.23 -3.22
N VAL A 139 -10.80 5.17 -2.58
CA VAL A 139 -12.26 5.41 -2.72
C VAL A 139 -13.09 4.13 -2.47
N SER A 140 -12.61 3.24 -1.61
CA SER A 140 -13.17 1.88 -1.49
C SER A 140 -13.57 1.55 -0.05
N ARG A 141 -14.50 0.60 0.11
CA ARG A 141 -15.02 0.20 1.43
C ARG A 141 -15.13 -1.31 1.56
N ASN A 142 -14.99 -1.81 2.79
CA ASN A 142 -15.14 -3.22 3.12
C ASN A 142 -14.20 -4.11 2.29
N ILE A 143 -12.91 -3.79 2.32
CA ILE A 143 -11.87 -4.52 1.57
C ILE A 143 -11.12 -5.45 2.53
N HIS A 144 -10.98 -6.71 2.14
CA HIS A 144 -10.29 -7.73 2.94
C HIS A 144 -9.12 -8.33 2.15
N ILE A 145 -7.90 -8.10 2.62
CA ILE A 145 -6.67 -8.64 2.01
C ILE A 145 -6.06 -9.63 2.99
N ALA A 146 -5.85 -10.87 2.55
CA ALA A 146 -5.37 -11.89 3.47
C ALA A 146 -4.45 -12.94 2.84
N ARG A 147 -3.60 -13.58 3.65
CA ARG A 147 -2.80 -14.76 3.30
C ARG A 147 -2.07 -14.61 1.96
N SER A 148 -1.40 -13.51 1.77
CA SER A 148 -0.75 -13.17 0.50
C SER A 148 0.75 -12.92 0.69
N PHE A 149 1.51 -13.15 -0.36
CA PHE A 149 2.91 -12.79 -0.46
C PHE A 149 3.05 -11.62 -1.42
N ILE A 150 3.65 -10.53 -0.95
CA ILE A 150 3.87 -9.31 -1.74
C ILE A 150 5.33 -8.89 -1.55
N GLY A 151 6.12 -8.98 -2.63
CA GLY A 151 7.51 -8.53 -2.65
C GLY A 151 7.74 -7.76 -3.95
N THR A 152 7.92 -6.44 -3.85
CA THR A 152 7.93 -5.52 -4.99
C THR A 152 8.93 -4.38 -4.75
N GLY A 153 9.03 -3.45 -5.67
CA GLY A 153 9.94 -2.30 -5.55
C GLY A 153 9.31 -1.05 -4.91
N ASP A 154 8.03 -1.11 -4.52
CA ASP A 154 7.33 -0.01 -3.85
C ASP A 154 6.46 -0.53 -2.69
N ASP A 155 5.40 0.18 -2.28
CA ASP A 155 4.54 -0.25 -1.18
C ASP A 155 3.93 -1.64 -1.45
N CYS A 156 4.02 -2.55 -0.48
CA CYS A 156 3.30 -3.83 -0.60
C CYS A 156 1.79 -3.58 -0.69
N ILE A 157 1.29 -2.67 0.12
CA ILE A 157 -0.10 -2.19 0.08
C ILE A 157 -0.08 -0.70 0.35
N SER A 158 -0.70 0.09 -0.53
CA SER A 158 -0.91 1.53 -0.35
C SER A 158 -2.40 1.83 -0.26
N ILE A 159 -2.81 2.60 0.76
CA ILE A 159 -4.21 2.88 1.08
C ILE A 159 -4.44 4.39 0.94
N GLY A 160 -5.09 4.78 -0.15
CA GLY A 160 -5.37 6.17 -0.51
C GLY A 160 -6.65 6.74 0.10
N PRO A 161 -6.98 8.00 -0.25
CA PRO A 161 -8.13 8.72 0.28
C PRO A 161 -9.47 8.00 0.08
N ASP A 162 -10.49 8.41 0.83
CA ASP A 162 -11.86 7.88 0.76
C ASP A 162 -11.97 6.37 1.01
N THR A 163 -11.01 5.79 1.75
CA THR A 163 -11.00 4.36 2.04
C THR A 163 -11.48 4.09 3.47
N ALA A 164 -12.46 3.19 3.59
CA ALA A 164 -13.03 2.84 4.88
C ALA A 164 -13.20 1.32 5.07
N ASN A 165 -13.02 0.84 6.30
CA ASN A 165 -13.20 -0.57 6.69
C ASN A 165 -12.33 -1.52 5.84
N LEU A 166 -11.02 -1.35 5.91
CA LEU A 166 -10.06 -2.21 5.21
C LEU A 166 -9.29 -3.05 6.22
N SER A 167 -9.22 -4.35 6.00
CA SER A 167 -8.44 -5.26 6.82
C SER A 167 -7.36 -5.98 6.01
N VAL A 168 -6.14 -5.98 6.55
CA VAL A 168 -4.99 -6.73 6.05
C VAL A 168 -4.58 -7.75 7.10
N SER A 169 -4.49 -9.02 6.72
CA SER A 169 -4.09 -10.04 7.69
C SER A 169 -3.27 -11.18 7.07
N LYS A 170 -2.28 -11.66 7.82
CA LYS A 170 -1.43 -12.78 7.41
C LYS A 170 -0.75 -12.52 6.04
N VAL A 171 -0.28 -11.31 5.83
CA VAL A 171 0.49 -10.92 4.65
C VAL A 171 1.96 -10.97 4.98
N PHE A 172 2.74 -11.56 4.10
CA PHE A 172 4.19 -11.42 4.05
C PHE A 172 4.50 -10.29 3.07
N CYS A 173 5.11 -9.23 3.56
CA CYS A 173 5.52 -8.05 2.81
C CYS A 173 7.05 -7.99 2.76
N GLY A 174 7.60 -8.05 1.58
CA GLY A 174 9.04 -7.89 1.37
C GLY A 174 9.62 -8.68 0.19
N PRO A 175 10.64 -8.08 -0.48
CA PRO A 175 11.10 -6.70 -0.34
C PRO A 175 10.04 -5.67 -0.72
N GLY A 176 10.30 -4.37 -0.43
CA GLY A 176 9.42 -3.26 -0.79
C GLY A 176 9.42 -2.12 0.22
N HIS A 177 8.39 -1.26 0.15
CA HIS A 177 8.28 -0.09 1.02
C HIS A 177 7.32 -0.29 2.22
N GLY A 178 6.84 -1.50 2.47
CA GLY A 178 5.96 -1.79 3.60
C GLY A 178 4.47 -1.57 3.29
N ILE A 179 3.66 -1.34 4.31
CA ILE A 179 2.24 -1.02 4.18
C ILE A 179 2.02 0.44 4.57
N SER A 180 1.50 1.23 3.63
CA SER A 180 1.34 2.67 3.77
C SER A 180 -0.13 3.09 3.74
N ILE A 181 -0.52 3.97 4.67
CA ILE A 181 -1.71 4.80 4.54
C ILE A 181 -1.26 6.11 3.90
N GLY A 182 -1.83 6.42 2.74
CA GLY A 182 -1.46 7.59 1.95
C GLY A 182 -0.58 7.25 0.71
N SER A 183 -0.08 8.31 0.11
CA SER A 183 -0.02 9.69 0.61
C SER A 183 -1.38 10.38 0.58
N LEU A 184 -1.70 11.15 1.63
CA LEU A 184 -2.94 11.91 1.79
C LEU A 184 -2.67 13.41 1.76
N GLY A 185 -3.69 14.20 1.44
CA GLY A 185 -3.63 15.66 1.45
C GLY A 185 -2.92 16.26 0.25
N ARG A 186 -2.87 15.58 -0.88
CA ARG A 186 -2.28 16.08 -2.13
C ARG A 186 -3.27 16.89 -2.95
N ASP A 187 -4.46 16.34 -3.12
CA ASP A 187 -5.46 16.89 -4.00
C ASP A 187 -6.62 17.55 -3.20
N ARG A 188 -7.38 18.42 -3.86
CA ARG A 188 -8.57 18.99 -3.24
C ARG A 188 -9.64 17.91 -3.08
N GLU A 189 -10.46 18.05 -2.03
CA GLU A 189 -11.62 17.18 -1.77
C GLU A 189 -11.25 15.70 -1.51
N GLU A 190 -10.01 15.42 -1.08
CA GLU A 190 -9.69 14.10 -0.57
C GLU A 190 -10.52 13.81 0.69
N GLY A 191 -11.23 12.68 0.69
CA GLY A 191 -11.99 12.24 1.86
C GLY A 191 -11.16 11.47 2.87
N ASP A 192 -11.80 11.17 3.99
CA ASP A 192 -11.17 10.54 5.15
C ASP A 192 -10.75 9.08 4.89
N VAL A 193 -9.73 8.64 5.62
CA VAL A 193 -9.34 7.23 5.73
C VAL A 193 -9.66 6.74 7.13
N THR A 194 -10.50 5.69 7.24
CA THR A 194 -10.93 5.21 8.55
C THR A 194 -11.15 3.70 8.62
N GLY A 195 -11.04 3.15 9.83
CA GLY A 195 -11.31 1.74 10.07
C GLY A 195 -10.30 0.80 9.40
N ILE A 196 -9.03 1.16 9.41
CA ILE A 196 -7.96 0.35 8.84
C ILE A 196 -7.37 -0.57 9.91
N SER A 197 -7.26 -1.85 9.60
CA SER A 197 -6.65 -2.85 10.48
C SER A 197 -5.61 -3.67 9.74
N VAL A 198 -4.36 -3.65 10.22
CA VAL A 198 -3.26 -4.50 9.75
C VAL A 198 -2.85 -5.43 10.88
N LYS A 199 -3.02 -6.74 10.68
CA LYS A 199 -2.80 -7.72 11.76
C LYS A 199 -2.10 -8.99 11.31
N ASN A 200 -1.25 -9.56 12.18
CA ASN A 200 -0.54 -10.82 11.92
C ASN A 200 0.29 -10.77 10.61
N CYS A 201 0.96 -9.67 10.34
CA CYS A 201 1.78 -9.51 9.13
C CYS A 201 3.27 -9.58 9.47
N THR A 202 4.06 -10.01 8.48
CA THR A 202 5.52 -10.03 8.57
C THR A 202 6.08 -9.12 7.50
N PHE A 203 6.99 -8.24 7.89
CA PHE A 203 7.77 -7.39 7.01
C PHE A 203 9.22 -7.89 6.99
N ALA A 204 9.78 -8.06 5.80
CA ALA A 204 11.15 -8.55 5.65
C ALA A 204 11.90 -7.78 4.56
N ASP A 205 13.05 -7.22 4.91
CA ASP A 205 13.90 -6.45 3.99
C ASP A 205 13.16 -5.28 3.31
N THR A 206 12.26 -4.62 4.06
CA THR A 206 11.49 -3.49 3.58
C THR A 206 12.05 -2.17 4.09
N THR A 207 11.86 -1.10 3.32
CA THR A 207 12.23 0.27 3.74
C THR A 207 11.37 0.73 4.93
N ASN A 208 10.09 0.41 4.94
CA ASN A 208 9.23 0.70 6.08
C ASN A 208 8.47 -0.56 6.52
N GLY A 209 8.05 -0.58 7.78
CA GLY A 209 7.05 -1.51 8.24
C GLY A 209 5.65 -0.97 7.93
N VAL A 210 5.07 -0.25 8.89
CA VAL A 210 3.80 0.45 8.70
C VAL A 210 4.04 1.97 8.70
N ARG A 211 3.45 2.65 7.73
CA ARG A 211 3.67 4.08 7.51
C ARG A 211 2.36 4.83 7.25
N ILE A 212 2.22 6.00 7.87
CA ILE A 212 1.20 7.00 7.50
C ILE A 212 1.94 8.18 6.90
N LYS A 213 1.63 8.56 5.65
CA LYS A 213 2.32 9.63 4.92
C LYS A 213 1.33 10.66 4.39
N THR A 214 1.57 11.94 4.69
CA THR A 214 0.74 13.05 4.19
C THR A 214 1.60 14.15 3.61
N TRP A 215 1.11 14.80 2.59
CA TRP A 215 1.79 15.93 1.97
C TRP A 215 1.76 17.18 2.84
N GLU A 216 2.83 17.97 2.81
CA GLU A 216 2.78 19.35 3.25
C GLU A 216 1.92 20.21 2.30
N ALA A 217 1.54 21.38 2.74
CA ALA A 217 0.69 22.32 1.99
C ALA A 217 -0.59 21.67 1.44
N SER A 218 -1.25 20.83 2.26
CA SER A 218 -2.53 20.22 1.89
C SER A 218 -3.54 21.30 1.54
N PRO A 219 -4.23 21.21 0.37
CA PRO A 219 -5.15 22.24 -0.08
C PRO A 219 -6.45 22.30 0.75
N THR A 220 -6.86 21.19 1.35
CA THR A 220 -8.06 21.06 2.18
C THR A 220 -7.81 20.12 3.35
N PRO A 221 -8.50 20.29 4.49
CA PRO A 221 -8.45 19.34 5.59
C PRO A 221 -9.08 18.00 5.23
N SER A 222 -8.50 16.91 5.74
CA SER A 222 -9.06 15.56 5.78
C SER A 222 -8.56 14.83 7.03
N SER A 223 -9.01 13.60 7.26
CA SER A 223 -8.65 12.85 8.46
C SER A 223 -8.23 11.42 8.18
N ALA A 224 -7.33 10.90 8.99
CA ALA A 224 -6.99 9.49 9.05
C ALA A 224 -7.13 9.01 10.50
N TYR A 225 -8.12 8.15 10.78
CA TYR A 225 -8.46 7.78 12.15
C TYR A 225 -9.00 6.34 12.28
N ASN A 226 -9.06 5.83 13.51
CA ASN A 226 -9.41 4.44 13.81
C ASN A 226 -8.50 3.46 13.05
N LEU A 227 -7.19 3.60 13.26
CA LEU A 227 -6.15 2.84 12.59
C LEU A 227 -5.50 1.87 13.58
N LYS A 228 -5.39 0.59 13.23
CA LYS A 228 -4.87 -0.46 14.09
C LYS A 228 -3.78 -1.27 13.40
N PHE A 229 -2.62 -1.33 14.01
CA PHE A 229 -1.46 -2.10 13.58
C PHE A 229 -1.09 -3.06 14.71
N GLU A 230 -1.41 -4.34 14.56
CA GLU A 230 -1.32 -5.31 15.66
C GLU A 230 -0.60 -6.60 15.23
N ASP A 231 0.13 -7.21 16.16
CA ASP A 231 0.79 -8.50 15.96
C ASP A 231 1.73 -8.53 14.73
N LEU A 232 2.63 -7.55 14.63
CA LEU A 232 3.52 -7.40 13.48
C LEU A 232 4.93 -7.86 13.79
N VAL A 233 5.57 -8.51 12.81
CA VAL A 233 6.96 -8.96 12.89
C VAL A 233 7.81 -8.19 11.89
N MET A 234 8.84 -7.53 12.38
CA MET A 234 9.82 -6.77 11.59
C MET A 234 11.12 -7.57 11.47
N ARG A 235 11.52 -7.91 10.26
CA ARG A 235 12.76 -8.61 9.96
C ARG A 235 13.61 -7.73 9.06
N ASN A 236 14.67 -7.15 9.62
CA ASN A 236 15.58 -6.34 8.82
C ASN A 236 14.87 -5.16 8.10
N VAL A 237 14.01 -4.43 8.81
CA VAL A 237 13.23 -3.28 8.30
C VAL A 237 13.96 -1.99 8.62
N ASP A 238 14.01 -1.01 7.68
CA ASP A 238 14.69 0.26 7.97
C ASP A 238 13.91 1.12 8.96
N ASN A 239 12.64 1.35 8.71
CA ASN A 239 11.77 2.23 9.51
C ASN A 239 10.50 1.48 9.92
N PRO A 240 10.50 0.74 11.04
CA PRO A 240 9.39 -0.12 11.43
C PRO A 240 8.05 0.59 11.64
N ILE A 241 8.04 1.75 12.31
CA ILE A 241 6.83 2.52 12.60
C ILE A 241 7.05 3.97 12.22
N VAL A 242 6.25 4.47 11.28
CA VAL A 242 6.40 5.83 10.72
C VAL A 242 5.08 6.56 10.65
N ILE A 243 5.06 7.80 11.14
CA ILE A 243 4.10 8.83 10.72
C ILE A 243 4.93 9.98 10.14
N ASP A 244 4.65 10.35 8.89
CA ASP A 244 5.38 11.38 8.16
C ASP A 244 4.41 12.38 7.51
N GLN A 245 4.15 13.49 8.19
CA GLN A 245 3.34 14.60 7.67
C GLN A 245 4.17 15.66 6.93
N LYS A 246 5.42 15.34 6.65
CA LYS A 246 6.33 16.11 5.78
C LYS A 246 6.72 15.30 4.55
N TYR A 247 5.84 14.37 4.12
CA TYR A 247 6.13 13.51 3.00
C TYR A 247 6.41 14.29 1.72
N CYS A 248 7.61 14.12 1.20
CA CYS A 248 8.08 14.79 0.00
C CYS A 248 9.00 13.86 -0.80
N PRO A 249 8.43 12.98 -1.64
CA PRO A 249 9.24 12.13 -2.49
C PRO A 249 10.04 12.98 -3.48
N HIS A 250 11.31 12.63 -3.66
CA HIS A 250 12.23 13.30 -4.61
C HIS A 250 12.51 14.78 -4.34
N ASN A 251 12.15 15.34 -3.17
CA ASN A 251 12.35 16.73 -2.78
C ASN A 251 11.77 17.79 -3.75
N HIS A 252 10.71 17.46 -4.47
CA HIS A 252 10.04 18.34 -5.45
C HIS A 252 8.60 18.71 -5.04
N CYS A 253 8.39 18.97 -3.75
CA CYS A 253 7.08 19.25 -3.20
C CYS A 253 6.87 20.71 -2.89
N ASN A 254 5.61 21.11 -2.77
CA ASN A 254 5.27 22.39 -2.16
C ASN A 254 5.38 22.23 -0.62
N THR A 255 6.35 22.90 -0.02
CA THR A 255 6.58 22.90 1.43
C THR A 255 6.17 24.23 2.08
N LYS A 256 5.41 25.08 1.37
CA LYS A 256 5.04 26.43 1.83
C LYS A 256 3.86 26.46 2.82
N GLY A 257 3.42 25.33 3.30
CA GLY A 257 2.34 25.23 4.27
C GLY A 257 2.34 23.88 4.99
N PRO A 258 1.63 23.78 6.11
CA PRO A 258 1.56 22.55 6.88
C PRO A 258 0.68 21.50 6.19
N SER A 259 0.83 20.25 6.60
CA SER A 259 -0.20 19.23 6.35
C SER A 259 -1.43 19.56 7.19
N LEU A 260 -2.61 19.55 6.56
CA LEU A 260 -3.91 19.75 7.20
C LEU A 260 -4.63 18.41 7.47
N VAL A 261 -3.99 17.29 7.22
CA VAL A 261 -4.56 15.97 7.47
C VAL A 261 -4.50 15.66 8.97
N LYS A 262 -5.64 15.53 9.63
CA LYS A 262 -5.69 15.16 11.05
C LYS A 262 -5.49 13.65 11.21
N ILE A 263 -4.46 13.25 11.97
CA ILE A 263 -4.21 11.84 12.32
C ILE A 263 -4.61 11.61 13.76
N SER A 264 -5.51 10.65 14.02
CA SER A 264 -5.98 10.37 15.39
C SER A 264 -6.44 8.92 15.58
N ASP A 265 -6.55 8.48 16.84
CA ASP A 265 -6.93 7.10 17.22
C ASP A 265 -6.12 6.06 16.45
N VAL A 266 -4.78 6.10 16.63
CA VAL A 266 -3.85 5.17 16.00
C VAL A 266 -3.24 4.25 17.06
N LYS A 267 -3.36 2.96 16.87
CA LYS A 267 -2.87 1.95 17.82
C LYS A 267 -1.80 1.07 17.19
N PHE A 268 -0.61 1.11 17.75
CA PHE A 268 0.50 0.21 17.43
C PHE A 268 0.67 -0.76 18.60
N ARG A 269 0.37 -2.05 18.38
CA ARG A 269 0.33 -3.05 19.45
C ARG A 269 1.05 -4.34 19.08
N ASN A 270 1.81 -4.91 20.01
CA ASN A 270 2.53 -6.16 19.83
C ASN A 270 3.36 -6.18 18.52
N ILE A 271 4.24 -5.19 18.36
CA ILE A 271 5.15 -5.08 17.21
C ILE A 271 6.56 -5.42 17.68
N ARG A 272 7.19 -6.39 17.02
CA ARG A 272 8.50 -6.90 17.43
C ARG A 272 9.42 -7.21 16.28
N GLY A 273 10.71 -7.20 16.56
CA GLY A 273 11.72 -7.59 15.58
C GLY A 273 12.92 -6.66 15.55
N GLU A 274 13.50 -6.50 14.36
CA GLU A 274 14.77 -5.82 14.15
C GLU A 274 14.67 -4.72 13.09
N THR A 275 15.41 -3.64 13.34
CA THR A 275 15.56 -2.52 12.43
C THR A 275 17.00 -2.39 11.93
N ARG A 276 17.19 -2.05 10.66
CA ARG A 276 18.50 -1.74 10.05
C ARG A 276 18.97 -0.33 10.36
N THR A 277 18.08 0.57 10.76
CA THR A 277 18.41 1.94 11.12
C THR A 277 18.21 2.15 12.62
N LYS A 278 18.87 3.14 13.18
CA LYS A 278 18.81 3.44 14.62
C LYS A 278 17.40 3.88 15.05
N THR A 279 16.66 4.59 14.19
CA THR A 279 15.33 5.11 14.50
C THR A 279 14.25 4.08 14.17
N ALA A 280 13.76 3.37 15.16
CA ALA A 280 12.74 2.33 14.99
C ALA A 280 11.30 2.87 14.99
N ILE A 281 11.08 3.99 15.67
CA ILE A 281 9.80 4.69 15.75
C ILE A 281 10.05 6.15 15.39
N ASN A 282 9.43 6.62 14.31
CA ASN A 282 9.57 8.00 13.85
C ASN A 282 8.18 8.60 13.57
N LEU A 283 7.73 9.49 14.45
CA LEU A 283 6.41 10.10 14.38
C LEU A 283 6.57 11.61 14.20
N VAL A 284 6.47 12.08 12.96
CA VAL A 284 6.60 13.49 12.59
C VAL A 284 5.24 14.01 12.17
N CYS A 285 4.57 14.70 13.09
CA CYS A 285 3.26 15.28 12.86
C CYS A 285 3.32 16.79 12.59
N SER A 286 2.33 17.30 11.89
CA SER A 286 2.18 18.72 11.59
C SER A 286 1.92 19.53 12.87
N ASP A 287 2.43 20.73 12.94
CA ASP A 287 2.14 21.67 14.03
C ASP A 287 0.69 22.19 13.97
N SER A 288 0.16 22.34 12.76
CA SER A 288 -1.22 22.79 12.53
C SER A 288 -2.26 21.65 12.66
N ALA A 289 -1.83 20.38 12.57
CA ALA A 289 -2.65 19.19 12.77
C ALA A 289 -1.87 18.13 13.56
N PRO A 290 -1.61 18.37 14.86
CA PRO A 290 -0.89 17.42 15.70
C PRO A 290 -1.59 16.05 15.71
N CYS A 291 -0.81 14.98 15.78
CA CYS A 291 -1.37 13.64 15.93
C CYS A 291 -1.91 13.44 17.35
N GLU A 292 -3.11 12.94 17.47
CA GLU A 292 -3.80 12.75 18.73
C GLU A 292 -4.19 11.27 18.96
N ASP A 293 -4.28 10.87 20.21
CA ASP A 293 -4.67 9.51 20.59
C ASP A 293 -3.77 8.41 19.97
N ILE A 294 -2.46 8.64 19.98
CA ILE A 294 -1.48 7.67 19.51
C ILE A 294 -1.14 6.71 20.65
N GLU A 295 -1.35 5.41 20.46
CA GLU A 295 -1.03 4.39 21.44
C GLU A 295 0.11 3.49 20.97
N LEU A 296 1.19 3.40 21.79
CA LEU A 296 2.28 2.43 21.64
C LEU A 296 2.17 1.39 22.74
N SER A 297 1.91 0.13 22.39
CA SER A 297 1.72 -0.93 23.39
C SER A 297 2.49 -2.19 23.01
N ASP A 298 3.32 -2.68 23.92
CA ASP A 298 4.09 -3.91 23.75
C ASP A 298 4.95 -3.92 22.48
N ILE A 299 5.76 -2.88 22.32
CA ILE A 299 6.69 -2.72 21.19
C ILE A 299 8.07 -3.25 21.59
N LYS A 300 8.69 -4.09 20.76
CA LYS A 300 10.03 -4.63 20.99
C LYS A 300 10.83 -4.61 19.69
N LEU A 301 11.39 -3.47 19.35
CA LEU A 301 12.18 -3.24 18.14
C LEU A 301 13.63 -3.01 18.51
N LYS A 302 14.54 -3.88 18.05
CA LYS A 302 15.97 -3.83 18.33
C LYS A 302 16.71 -3.32 17.10
N TYR A 303 17.71 -2.48 17.33
CA TYR A 303 18.67 -2.14 16.27
C TYR A 303 19.59 -3.34 16.04
N ASN A 304 19.81 -3.72 14.79
CA ASN A 304 20.57 -4.93 14.46
C ASN A 304 22.09 -4.78 14.54
N VAL A 305 22.59 -3.65 15.10
CA VAL A 305 24.01 -3.43 15.36
C VAL A 305 24.33 -3.87 16.79
N PRO A 306 25.26 -4.84 16.96
CA PRO A 306 25.64 -5.31 18.29
C PRO A 306 26.17 -4.19 19.18
N GLY A 307 25.66 -4.11 20.43
CA GLY A 307 26.07 -3.11 21.41
C GLY A 307 25.41 -1.72 21.25
N ASP A 308 24.63 -1.51 20.20
CA ASP A 308 23.88 -0.27 20.03
C ASP A 308 22.36 -0.50 20.29
N TYR A 309 21.60 0.58 20.40
CA TYR A 309 20.18 0.54 20.74
C TYR A 309 19.36 1.35 19.75
N SER A 310 18.11 0.93 19.56
CA SER A 310 17.13 1.66 18.78
C SER A 310 16.63 2.89 19.53
N VAL A 311 16.16 3.91 18.79
CA VAL A 311 15.58 5.14 19.35
C VAL A 311 14.17 5.38 18.80
N ALA A 312 13.38 6.13 19.56
CA ALA A 312 12.11 6.68 19.15
C ALA A 312 12.20 8.21 19.04
N SER A 313 11.57 8.79 18.03
CA SER A 313 11.50 10.23 17.81
C SER A 313 10.07 10.66 17.55
N CYS A 314 9.58 11.67 18.27
CA CYS A 314 8.24 12.21 18.13
C CYS A 314 8.27 13.73 18.01
N THR A 315 7.47 14.26 17.09
CA THR A 315 7.24 15.71 16.93
C THR A 315 5.74 15.96 16.81
N ASN A 316 5.20 16.85 17.62
CA ASN A 316 3.77 17.23 17.64
C ASN A 316 2.82 16.03 17.81
N VAL A 317 3.17 15.08 18.68
CA VAL A 317 2.40 13.88 18.96
C VAL A 317 1.84 13.92 20.38
N ARG A 318 0.54 13.61 20.53
CA ARG A 318 -0.12 13.40 21.80
C ARG A 318 -0.60 11.96 21.88
N GLY A 319 -0.17 11.27 22.92
CA GLY A 319 -0.50 9.83 23.02
C GLY A 319 -0.18 9.24 24.37
N ARG A 320 -0.11 7.94 24.40
CA ARG A 320 0.23 7.15 25.59
C ARG A 320 0.96 5.87 25.21
N SER A 321 1.79 5.40 26.12
CA SER A 321 2.40 4.08 26.00
C SER A 321 1.91 3.13 27.09
N LYS A 322 1.85 1.83 26.80
CA LYS A 322 1.45 0.77 27.71
C LYS A 322 2.37 -0.45 27.58
N GLY A 323 2.49 -1.21 28.64
CA GLY A 323 3.31 -2.42 28.66
C GLY A 323 4.79 -2.13 28.42
N THR A 324 5.49 -3.00 27.72
CA THR A 324 6.91 -2.85 27.42
C THR A 324 7.09 -2.15 26.06
N VAL A 325 7.79 -1.02 26.04
CA VAL A 325 8.09 -0.29 24.80
C VAL A 325 9.62 -0.12 24.66
N ILE A 326 10.20 -0.77 23.68
CA ILE A 326 11.60 -0.70 23.29
C ILE A 326 11.67 -0.33 21.81
N PRO A 327 12.32 0.82 21.44
CA PRO A 327 13.00 1.79 22.28
C PRO A 327 12.07 2.52 23.26
N PRO A 328 12.62 3.22 24.29
CA PRO A 328 11.79 4.01 25.19
C PRO A 328 10.84 4.93 24.44
N SER A 329 9.58 4.97 24.90
CA SER A 329 8.52 5.72 24.24
C SER A 329 8.81 7.22 24.17
N CYS A 330 8.41 7.84 23.09
CA CYS A 330 8.44 9.30 22.88
C CYS A 330 7.04 9.95 22.92
N VAL A 331 5.96 9.17 23.20
CA VAL A 331 4.58 9.66 23.37
C VAL A 331 4.14 9.60 24.82
#